data_b43e534e4a7d39aec65a44f5fdc45586
#
_entry.id   b43e534e4a7d39aec65a44f5fdc45586
#
_cell.length_a   1.000
_cell.length_b   1.000
_cell.length_c   1.000
_cell.angle_alpha   90.00
_cell.angle_beta   90.00
_cell.angle_gamma   90.00
#
_symmetry.space_group_name_H-M   'P 1'
#
loop_
_entity.id
_entity.type
_entity.pdbx_description
1 polymer ?
#
loop_
_entity_poly.entity_id
_entity_poly.type
_entity_poly.pdbx_seq_one_letter_code
_entity_poly.pdbx_strand_id
1 'polypeptide(L)'
;MRILVVTALLASLTVADARATPASPSSDASANCPNVGARSHGGCDDGVRARDRAFDMWELARSWTPGYCASSKRACAARECATNVMEPTLTLHGLWPSFSTPVDFGSRDGCYWPQNCEKPSWYPSDAPWAFDRRSVPPGRTAERLAPAWAFDGLGAHEWAKHGTCAAWVDARGTSPGMTQVEFMNATFRLAEALGTPRALTDAAGTDVAVEDAQAAFGGAARVALGCTRACELVQVVQCFARAQDSGVGAPVDCPCVGVRDSRYDNSCARDCPRVRVLVPDRTPCHRATDVATAR
;
A
#
# COMPACT_ATOMS: atom_id res chain seq x y z
N MET A 1 -35.73 53.03 -28.57
CA MET A 1 -34.61 52.06 -28.65
C MET A 1 -33.56 52.49 -27.62
N ARG A 2 -33.62 51.90 -26.42
CA ARG A 2 -32.69 52.25 -25.32
C ARG A 2 -31.65 51.12 -25.21
N ILE A 3 -30.39 51.45 -25.42
CA ILE A 3 -29.25 50.56 -25.33
C ILE A 3 -28.82 50.50 -23.85
N LEU A 4 -28.94 49.34 -23.21
CA LEU A 4 -28.38 49.08 -21.89
C LEU A 4 -26.92 48.64 -22.07
N VAL A 5 -26.02 49.44 -21.54
CA VAL A 5 -24.60 49.10 -21.40
C VAL A 5 -24.42 48.34 -20.09
N VAL A 6 -24.09 47.07 -20.16
CA VAL A 6 -23.74 46.25 -19.01
C VAL A 6 -22.22 46.32 -18.82
N THR A 7 -21.79 47.00 -17.77
CA THR A 7 -20.37 47.06 -17.36
C THR A 7 -20.05 45.80 -16.53
N ALA A 8 -19.24 44.92 -17.05
CA ALA A 8 -18.72 43.76 -16.33
C ALA A 8 -17.55 44.20 -15.42
N LEU A 9 -17.74 44.12 -14.10
CA LEU A 9 -16.64 44.22 -13.14
C LEU A 9 -15.87 42.89 -13.11
N LEU A 10 -14.62 42.92 -13.57
CA LEU A 10 -13.64 41.85 -13.38
C LEU A 10 -13.06 41.99 -11.96
N ALA A 11 -13.48 41.12 -11.05
CA ALA A 11 -12.85 40.95 -9.75
C ALA A 11 -11.61 40.08 -9.92
N SER A 12 -10.45 40.68 -9.76
CA SER A 12 -9.16 39.95 -9.71
C SER A 12 -9.03 39.24 -8.38
N LEU A 13 -9.19 37.91 -8.39
CA LEU A 13 -8.86 37.06 -7.26
C LEU A 13 -7.33 36.88 -7.22
N THR A 14 -6.67 37.56 -6.31
CA THR A 14 -5.30 37.27 -5.93
C THR A 14 -5.27 36.00 -5.10
N VAL A 15 -4.77 34.91 -5.67
CA VAL A 15 -4.44 33.69 -4.94
C VAL A 15 -3.21 33.99 -4.10
N ALA A 16 -3.38 34.10 -2.80
CA ALA A 16 -2.27 34.16 -1.85
C ALA A 16 -1.59 32.78 -1.80
N ASP A 17 -0.37 32.74 -2.26
CA ASP A 17 0.53 31.59 -2.19
C ASP A 17 0.93 31.37 -0.72
N ALA A 18 0.13 30.60 0.03
CA ALA A 18 0.47 30.16 1.37
C ALA A 18 1.50 29.02 1.25
N ARG A 19 2.77 29.37 1.17
CA ARG A 19 3.86 28.43 1.45
C ARG A 19 3.72 27.94 2.88
N ALA A 20 3.08 26.78 3.05
CA ALA A 20 3.12 26.03 4.31
C ALA A 20 4.57 25.58 4.53
N THR A 21 5.22 26.16 5.53
CA THR A 21 6.47 25.62 6.08
C THR A 21 6.21 24.20 6.57
N PRO A 22 7.03 23.20 6.21
CA PRO A 22 6.87 21.86 6.74
C PRO A 22 7.03 21.93 8.27
N ALA A 23 6.00 21.53 9.00
CA ALA A 23 6.07 21.36 10.44
C ALA A 23 7.13 20.29 10.74
N SER A 24 8.12 20.63 11.54
CA SER A 24 9.07 19.67 12.08
C SER A 24 8.29 18.56 12.79
N PRO A 25 8.65 17.26 12.61
CA PRO A 25 7.97 16.19 13.31
C PRO A 25 8.07 16.45 14.82
N SER A 26 6.92 16.49 15.50
CA SER A 26 6.88 16.65 16.94
C SER A 26 7.58 15.46 17.59
N SER A 27 8.44 15.71 18.57
CA SER A 27 9.20 14.72 19.34
C SER A 27 8.32 13.71 20.12
N ASP A 28 7.01 13.91 20.14
CA ASP A 28 6.04 13.05 20.82
C ASP A 28 5.55 11.84 19.99
N ALA A 29 5.86 11.78 18.69
CA ALA A 29 5.40 10.68 17.83
C ALA A 29 6.01 9.32 18.21
N SER A 30 7.15 9.29 18.92
CA SER A 30 7.80 8.03 19.31
C SER A 30 7.19 7.37 20.55
N ALA A 31 6.50 8.11 21.39
CA ALA A 31 5.98 7.62 22.68
C ALA A 31 4.82 6.60 22.49
N ASN A 32 4.09 6.68 21.37
CA ASN A 32 2.95 5.81 21.06
C ASN A 32 3.29 4.73 20.00
N CYS A 33 4.55 4.59 19.62
CA CYS A 33 5.00 3.61 18.67
C CYS A 33 5.80 2.53 19.41
N PRO A 34 5.17 1.47 19.90
CA PRO A 34 5.89 0.40 20.55
C PRO A 34 6.87 -0.24 19.56
N ASN A 35 8.08 -0.52 20.02
CA ASN A 35 9.06 -1.29 19.26
C ASN A 35 8.44 -2.64 18.89
N VAL A 36 8.10 -2.80 17.62
CA VAL A 36 7.76 -4.11 17.09
C VAL A 36 9.09 -4.83 16.91
N GLY A 37 9.56 -5.46 17.99
CA GLY A 37 10.81 -6.22 17.93
C GLY A 37 10.75 -7.21 16.77
N ALA A 38 11.89 -7.53 16.18
CA ALA A 38 12.09 -8.38 15.00
C ALA A 38 11.43 -9.78 15.06
N ARG A 39 10.64 -10.09 16.06
CA ARG A 39 9.97 -11.36 16.30
C ARG A 39 8.44 -11.33 16.11
N SER A 40 7.80 -10.17 16.09
CA SER A 40 6.38 -10.09 15.75
C SER A 40 6.27 -9.72 14.27
N HIS A 41 5.73 -10.61 13.47
CA HIS A 41 5.40 -10.32 12.07
C HIS A 41 4.27 -9.29 11.92
N GLY A 42 3.94 -8.56 12.99
CA GLY A 42 2.96 -7.46 13.01
C GLY A 42 1.50 -7.89 12.89
N GLY A 43 1.21 -9.10 12.45
CA GLY A 43 -0.15 -9.64 12.31
C GLY A 43 -0.65 -10.32 13.58
N CYS A 44 -1.97 -10.29 13.77
CA CYS A 44 -2.65 -11.02 14.84
C CYS A 44 -2.83 -12.48 14.40
N ASP A 45 -2.10 -13.42 14.99
CA ASP A 45 -2.07 -14.83 14.57
C ASP A 45 -3.38 -15.61 14.78
N ASP A 46 -4.34 -15.05 15.51
CA ASP A 46 -5.65 -15.67 15.72
C ASP A 46 -6.75 -14.83 15.09
N GLY A 47 -7.27 -15.26 13.93
CA GLY A 47 -8.47 -14.68 13.31
C GLY A 47 -9.67 -14.55 14.28
N VAL A 48 -9.67 -15.33 15.37
CA VAL A 48 -10.68 -15.30 16.43
C VAL A 48 -10.57 -14.04 17.29
N ARG A 49 -9.37 -13.56 17.58
CA ARG A 49 -9.12 -12.39 18.44
C ARG A 49 -9.19 -11.06 17.69
N ALA A 50 -8.94 -11.07 16.39
CA ALA A 50 -9.20 -9.90 15.54
C ALA A 50 -10.68 -9.50 15.49
N ARG A 51 -11.59 -10.38 15.93
CA ARG A 51 -13.04 -10.09 16.07
C ARG A 51 -13.35 -9.09 17.17
N ASP A 52 -12.49 -8.94 18.16
CA ASP A 52 -12.77 -8.11 19.32
C ASP A 52 -12.60 -6.62 19.01
N ARG A 53 -11.96 -6.27 17.90
CA ARG A 53 -11.81 -4.91 17.42
C ARG A 53 -11.92 -4.82 15.92
N ALA A 54 -12.83 -3.97 15.43
CA ALA A 54 -12.88 -3.62 14.02
C ALA A 54 -11.61 -2.87 13.61
N PHE A 55 -11.06 -3.19 12.43
CA PHE A 55 -9.97 -2.42 11.85
C PHE A 55 -10.44 -0.98 11.55
N ASP A 56 -9.54 -0.02 11.63
CA ASP A 56 -9.85 1.41 11.50
C ASP A 56 -9.15 2.11 10.34
N MET A 57 -8.25 1.40 9.65
CA MET A 57 -7.53 1.94 8.50
C MET A 57 -7.21 0.85 7.47
N TRP A 58 -6.81 1.31 6.29
CA TRP A 58 -6.32 0.47 5.21
C TRP A 58 -4.86 0.80 4.89
N GLU A 59 -4.10 -0.23 4.55
CA GLU A 59 -2.77 -0.10 3.97
C GLU A 59 -2.79 -0.61 2.54
N LEU A 60 -2.50 0.25 1.58
CA LEU A 60 -2.32 -0.13 0.18
C LEU A 60 -0.83 -0.37 -0.07
N ALA A 61 -0.46 -1.62 -0.26
CA ALA A 61 0.87 -2.02 -0.67
C ALA A 61 0.95 -2.15 -2.19
N ARG A 62 1.96 -1.52 -2.78
CA ARG A 62 2.24 -1.58 -4.21
C ARG A 62 3.71 -1.86 -4.45
N SER A 63 4.03 -2.65 -5.47
CA SER A 63 5.39 -2.95 -5.87
C SER A 63 5.84 -2.01 -6.98
N TRP A 64 7.06 -1.49 -6.90
CA TRP A 64 7.76 -0.96 -8.05
C TRP A 64 8.29 -2.16 -8.83
N THR A 65 7.57 -2.58 -9.87
CA THR A 65 7.81 -3.88 -10.53
C THR A 65 9.26 -4.10 -10.97
N PRO A 66 9.96 -3.14 -11.59
CA PRO A 66 11.36 -3.36 -11.95
C PRO A 66 12.27 -3.64 -10.76
N GLY A 67 12.07 -2.93 -9.65
CA GLY A 67 12.86 -3.13 -8.43
C GLY A 67 12.52 -4.44 -7.72
N TYR A 68 11.23 -4.77 -7.65
CA TYR A 68 10.80 -6.06 -7.11
C TYR A 68 11.42 -7.22 -7.88
N CYS A 69 11.36 -7.20 -9.20
CA CYS A 69 11.90 -8.26 -10.05
C CYS A 69 13.44 -8.40 -9.94
N ALA A 70 14.14 -7.30 -9.70
CA ALA A 70 15.59 -7.31 -9.46
C ALA A 70 15.97 -7.73 -8.04
N SER A 71 15.03 -7.76 -7.07
CA SER A 71 15.33 -7.89 -5.64
C SER A 71 15.82 -9.27 -5.23
N SER A 72 15.44 -10.34 -5.93
CA SER A 72 15.84 -11.71 -5.63
C SER A 72 15.65 -12.65 -6.81
N LYS A 73 16.36 -13.81 -6.77
CA LYS A 73 16.18 -14.89 -7.78
C LYS A 73 14.73 -15.41 -7.82
N ARG A 74 14.08 -15.47 -6.66
CA ARG A 74 12.68 -15.93 -6.56
C ARG A 74 11.74 -14.92 -7.20
N ALA A 75 11.89 -13.62 -6.91
CA ALA A 75 11.11 -12.57 -7.54
C ALA A 75 11.32 -12.57 -9.06
N CYS A 76 12.55 -12.71 -9.51
CA CYS A 76 12.90 -12.76 -10.92
C CYS A 76 12.24 -13.93 -11.67
N ALA A 77 12.00 -15.06 -11.02
CA ALA A 77 11.34 -16.22 -11.60
C ALA A 77 9.80 -16.06 -11.68
N ALA A 78 9.23 -15.03 -11.07
CA ALA A 78 7.79 -14.75 -11.12
C ALA A 78 7.36 -14.35 -12.54
N ARG A 79 6.16 -14.76 -12.93
CA ARG A 79 5.63 -14.48 -14.29
C ARG A 79 5.39 -13.00 -14.54
N GLU A 80 5.07 -12.24 -13.47
CA GLU A 80 4.93 -10.78 -13.52
C GLU A 80 6.24 -10.08 -13.92
N CYS A 81 7.37 -10.75 -13.71
CA CYS A 81 8.70 -10.22 -14.06
C CYS A 81 9.14 -10.59 -15.49
N ALA A 82 8.30 -11.24 -16.26
CA ALA A 82 8.57 -11.42 -17.68
C ALA A 82 8.60 -10.05 -18.40
N THR A 83 9.59 -9.84 -19.25
CA THR A 83 9.86 -8.53 -19.88
C THR A 83 8.71 -7.98 -20.71
N ASN A 84 7.79 -8.83 -21.17
CA ASN A 84 6.62 -8.45 -21.94
C ASN A 84 5.46 -7.91 -21.09
N VAL A 85 5.52 -8.03 -19.77
CA VAL A 85 4.49 -7.52 -18.84
C VAL A 85 5.05 -6.49 -17.84
N MET A 86 6.38 -6.41 -17.71
CA MET A 86 7.03 -5.49 -16.78
C MET A 86 7.04 -4.07 -17.33
N GLU A 87 6.46 -3.15 -16.59
CA GLU A 87 6.43 -1.72 -16.88
C GLU A 87 7.05 -0.92 -15.72
N PRO A 88 7.58 0.30 -15.97
CA PRO A 88 8.07 1.20 -14.92
C PRO A 88 6.88 1.85 -14.19
N THR A 89 6.12 1.05 -13.48
CA THR A 89 4.90 1.46 -12.80
C THR A 89 4.76 0.76 -11.45
N LEU A 90 3.90 1.32 -10.60
CA LEU A 90 3.48 0.68 -9.37
C LEU A 90 2.37 -0.34 -9.68
N THR A 91 2.59 -1.57 -9.30
CA THR A 91 1.61 -2.64 -9.40
C THR A 91 1.07 -3.02 -8.01
N LEU A 92 -0.14 -3.51 -7.97
CA LEU A 92 -0.82 -3.88 -6.75
C LEU A 92 -0.16 -5.12 -6.12
N HIS A 93 0.29 -4.97 -4.86
CA HIS A 93 0.60 -6.09 -3.98
C HIS A 93 -0.67 -6.49 -3.23
N GLY A 94 -1.24 -5.60 -2.40
CA GLY A 94 -2.47 -5.85 -1.67
C GLY A 94 -3.08 -4.62 -1.04
N LEU A 95 -4.31 -4.79 -0.56
CA LEU A 95 -5.01 -3.83 0.31
C LEU A 95 -5.30 -4.53 1.64
N TRP A 96 -4.76 -3.99 2.73
CA TRP A 96 -4.76 -4.68 4.01
C TRP A 96 -5.58 -3.92 5.06
N PRO A 97 -6.61 -4.55 5.64
CA PRO A 97 -7.22 -4.04 6.87
C PRO A 97 -6.16 -3.90 7.94
N SER A 98 -6.17 -2.80 8.67
CA SER A 98 -5.11 -2.49 9.63
C SER A 98 -5.64 -1.72 10.82
N PHE A 99 -4.87 -1.68 11.91
CA PHE A 99 -5.16 -0.88 13.10
C PHE A 99 -4.22 0.33 13.15
N SER A 100 -4.75 1.53 13.37
CA SER A 100 -3.94 2.74 13.53
C SER A 100 -3.07 2.68 14.80
N THR A 101 -3.54 1.97 15.83
CA THR A 101 -2.80 1.68 17.05
C THR A 101 -2.73 0.17 17.27
N PRO A 102 -1.61 -0.35 17.78
CA PRO A 102 -1.49 -1.78 18.05
C PRO A 102 -2.58 -2.23 19.01
N VAL A 103 -3.09 -3.42 18.77
CA VAL A 103 -4.09 -4.05 19.62
C VAL A 103 -3.42 -5.07 20.51
N ASP A 104 -3.56 -4.90 21.82
CA ASP A 104 -3.06 -5.86 22.80
C ASP A 104 -4.09 -6.97 22.99
N PHE A 105 -3.74 -8.18 22.59
CA PHE A 105 -4.52 -9.39 22.85
C PHE A 105 -3.88 -10.26 23.94
N GLY A 106 -3.11 -9.65 24.86
CA GLY A 106 -2.44 -10.37 25.94
C GLY A 106 -1.09 -10.96 25.53
N SER A 107 -0.57 -10.64 24.33
CA SER A 107 0.82 -10.80 23.97
C SER A 107 1.60 -9.52 24.27
N ARG A 108 2.85 -9.62 24.69
CA ARG A 108 3.68 -8.45 25.09
C ARG A 108 3.88 -7.42 23.99
N ASP A 109 3.59 -7.76 22.73
CA ASP A 109 4.03 -7.00 21.58
C ASP A 109 2.90 -6.43 20.71
N GLY A 110 1.62 -6.58 21.07
CA GLY A 110 0.50 -6.10 20.29
C GLY A 110 0.53 -6.48 18.81
N CYS A 111 -0.56 -6.38 18.09
CA CYS A 111 -0.58 -6.60 16.64
C CYS A 111 -1.21 -5.42 15.88
N TYR A 112 -0.80 -5.23 14.63
CA TYR A 112 -1.18 -4.08 13.82
C TYR A 112 -2.22 -4.38 12.76
N TRP A 113 -2.40 -5.64 12.38
CA TRP A 113 -3.40 -6.02 11.38
C TRP A 113 -4.00 -7.39 11.68
N PRO A 114 -5.31 -7.55 11.42
CA PRO A 114 -5.95 -8.85 11.45
C PRO A 114 -5.50 -9.68 10.24
N GLN A 115 -5.38 -10.99 10.41
CA GLN A 115 -5.07 -11.89 9.31
C GLN A 115 -5.78 -13.23 9.46
N ASN A 116 -6.00 -13.93 8.32
CA ASN A 116 -6.60 -15.28 8.27
C ASN A 116 -7.94 -15.35 8.99
N CYS A 117 -8.81 -14.36 8.77
CA CYS A 117 -10.09 -14.27 9.47
C CYS A 117 -11.06 -15.36 9.02
N GLU A 118 -11.87 -15.87 9.95
CA GLU A 118 -12.90 -16.84 9.64
C GLU A 118 -14.11 -16.19 8.94
N LYS A 119 -14.94 -17.02 8.30
CA LYS A 119 -16.17 -16.57 7.65
C LYS A 119 -17.18 -16.07 8.70
N PRO A 120 -17.61 -14.80 8.65
CA PRO A 120 -18.63 -14.30 9.56
C PRO A 120 -20.02 -14.83 9.20
N SER A 121 -20.93 -14.88 10.20
CA SER A 121 -22.27 -15.43 10.03
C SER A 121 -23.14 -14.67 9.01
N TRP A 122 -22.91 -13.36 8.86
CA TRP A 122 -23.65 -12.52 7.91
C TRP A 122 -23.23 -12.74 6.45
N TYR A 123 -22.05 -13.36 6.20
CA TYR A 123 -21.51 -13.46 4.85
C TYR A 123 -22.42 -14.30 3.96
N PRO A 124 -22.82 -13.82 2.76
CA PRO A 124 -23.80 -14.47 1.93
C PRO A 124 -23.43 -15.92 1.63
N SER A 125 -24.41 -16.82 1.69
CA SER A 125 -24.19 -18.26 1.44
C SER A 125 -23.86 -18.57 -0.02
N ASP A 126 -24.33 -17.72 -0.93
CA ASP A 126 -24.11 -17.79 -2.38
C ASP A 126 -22.85 -17.07 -2.85
N ALA A 127 -22.20 -16.28 -1.97
CA ALA A 127 -20.92 -15.64 -2.26
C ALA A 127 -19.74 -16.57 -1.88
N PRO A 128 -18.70 -16.68 -2.75
CA PRO A 128 -17.56 -17.53 -2.46
C PRO A 128 -16.74 -16.96 -1.30
N TRP A 129 -16.50 -17.80 -0.29
CA TRP A 129 -15.54 -17.47 0.78
C TRP A 129 -14.10 -17.84 0.41
N ALA A 130 -13.91 -19.00 -0.21
CA ALA A 130 -12.63 -19.34 -0.82
C ALA A 130 -12.34 -18.40 -1.99
N PHE A 131 -11.06 -18.14 -2.28
CA PHE A 131 -10.70 -17.29 -3.40
C PHE A 131 -11.31 -17.76 -4.71
N ASP A 132 -12.07 -16.87 -5.34
CA ASP A 132 -12.64 -17.05 -6.66
C ASP A 132 -11.98 -16.07 -7.63
N ARG A 133 -11.23 -16.57 -8.59
CA ARG A 133 -10.56 -15.75 -9.60
C ARG A 133 -11.54 -14.87 -10.39
N ARG A 134 -12.81 -15.23 -10.49
CA ARG A 134 -13.85 -14.42 -11.14
C ARG A 134 -14.17 -13.12 -10.41
N SER A 135 -13.78 -13.01 -9.13
CA SER A 135 -13.87 -11.75 -8.36
C SER A 135 -12.81 -10.72 -8.76
N VAL A 136 -11.72 -11.15 -9.39
CA VAL A 136 -10.68 -10.25 -9.90
C VAL A 136 -11.18 -9.62 -11.20
N PRO A 137 -11.08 -8.29 -11.38
CA PRO A 137 -11.48 -7.64 -12.61
C PRO A 137 -10.84 -8.29 -13.84
N PRO A 138 -11.62 -8.57 -14.89
CA PRO A 138 -11.12 -9.32 -16.05
C PRO A 138 -10.19 -8.50 -16.95
N GLY A 139 -9.37 -9.22 -17.70
CA GLY A 139 -8.61 -8.69 -18.84
C GLY A 139 -7.45 -7.79 -18.45
N ARG A 140 -7.14 -6.82 -19.33
CA ARG A 140 -5.96 -5.95 -19.24
C ARG A 140 -5.87 -5.13 -17.94
N THR A 141 -6.97 -4.88 -17.25
CA THR A 141 -6.95 -4.15 -15.97
C THR A 141 -6.17 -4.93 -14.92
N ALA A 142 -6.46 -6.22 -14.74
CA ALA A 142 -5.72 -7.05 -13.79
C ALA A 142 -4.26 -7.26 -14.24
N GLU A 143 -4.03 -7.48 -15.52
CA GLU A 143 -2.67 -7.67 -16.07
C GLU A 143 -1.79 -6.43 -15.89
N ARG A 144 -2.38 -5.24 -16.02
CA ARG A 144 -1.66 -3.97 -15.88
C ARG A 144 -1.48 -3.55 -14.42
N LEU A 145 -2.55 -3.61 -13.63
CA LEU A 145 -2.54 -3.10 -12.25
C LEU A 145 -2.03 -4.12 -11.25
N ALA A 146 -2.20 -5.41 -11.51
CA ALA A 146 -1.90 -6.47 -10.57
C ALA A 146 -1.40 -7.75 -11.29
N PRO A 147 -0.27 -7.67 -12.01
CA PRO A 147 0.24 -8.81 -12.78
C PRO A 147 0.49 -10.06 -11.91
N ALA A 148 0.96 -9.90 -10.66
CA ALA A 148 1.13 -11.01 -9.74
C ALA A 148 -0.19 -11.70 -9.36
N TRP A 149 -1.30 -10.97 -9.33
CA TRP A 149 -2.63 -11.53 -9.11
C TRP A 149 -3.12 -12.29 -10.34
N ALA A 150 -2.83 -11.74 -11.51
CA ALA A 150 -3.23 -12.33 -12.78
C ALA A 150 -2.44 -13.60 -13.12
N PHE A 151 -1.14 -13.63 -12.85
CA PHE A 151 -0.23 -14.66 -13.32
C PHE A 151 0.32 -15.58 -12.23
N ASP A 152 0.56 -15.07 -11.01
CA ASP A 152 1.34 -15.76 -9.98
C ASP A 152 0.51 -16.17 -8.75
N GLY A 153 -0.81 -15.96 -8.77
CA GLY A 153 -1.72 -16.39 -7.71
C GLY A 153 -1.66 -15.56 -6.43
N LEU A 154 -1.00 -14.39 -6.45
CA LEU A 154 -0.90 -13.51 -5.29
C LEU A 154 -2.29 -13.11 -4.76
N GLY A 155 -3.29 -12.93 -5.64
CA GLY A 155 -4.66 -12.60 -5.26
C GLY A 155 -5.30 -13.59 -4.29
N ALA A 156 -4.97 -14.89 -4.43
CA ALA A 156 -5.45 -15.91 -3.49
C ALA A 156 -4.83 -15.74 -2.11
N HIS A 157 -3.53 -15.43 -2.04
CA HIS A 157 -2.84 -15.14 -0.80
C HIS A 157 -3.41 -13.88 -0.12
N GLU A 158 -3.56 -12.80 -0.89
CA GLU A 158 -4.06 -11.52 -0.39
C GLU A 158 -5.50 -11.62 0.13
N TRP A 159 -6.36 -12.38 -0.56
CA TRP A 159 -7.70 -12.64 -0.05
C TRP A 159 -7.65 -13.47 1.23
N ALA A 160 -6.98 -14.63 1.23
CA ALA A 160 -6.97 -15.53 2.37
C ALA A 160 -6.40 -14.88 3.63
N LYS A 161 -5.31 -14.15 3.49
CA LYS A 161 -4.60 -13.54 4.62
C LYS A 161 -5.23 -12.24 5.10
N HIS A 162 -5.58 -11.35 4.18
CA HIS A 162 -5.99 -9.98 4.48
C HIS A 162 -7.46 -9.71 4.14
N GLY A 163 -7.90 -10.05 2.93
CA GLY A 163 -9.24 -9.76 2.43
C GLY A 163 -10.35 -10.40 3.25
N THR A 164 -10.13 -11.60 3.79
CA THR A 164 -11.10 -12.25 4.69
C THR A 164 -11.41 -11.39 5.92
N CYS A 165 -10.47 -10.57 6.36
CA CYS A 165 -10.67 -9.70 7.51
C CYS A 165 -11.45 -8.43 7.15
N ALA A 166 -11.52 -8.04 5.88
CA ALA A 166 -12.40 -6.98 5.43
C ALA A 166 -13.89 -7.33 5.58
N ALA A 167 -14.23 -8.60 5.72
CA ALA A 167 -15.58 -9.05 6.01
C ALA A 167 -16.03 -8.72 7.46
N TRP A 168 -15.10 -8.38 8.36
CA TRP A 168 -15.40 -8.07 9.75
C TRP A 168 -15.42 -6.57 10.00
N VAL A 169 -16.59 -6.02 10.35
CA VAL A 169 -16.78 -4.58 10.55
C VAL A 169 -16.87 -4.21 12.02
N ASP A 170 -17.47 -5.03 12.84
CA ASP A 170 -17.58 -4.80 14.27
C ASP A 170 -16.97 -5.95 15.09
N ALA A 171 -16.74 -5.69 16.37
CA ALA A 171 -16.19 -6.67 17.30
C ALA A 171 -17.04 -7.94 17.42
N ARG A 172 -18.33 -7.86 17.12
CA ARG A 172 -19.28 -8.98 17.19
C ARG A 172 -19.39 -9.75 15.88
N GLY A 173 -18.87 -9.19 14.78
CA GLY A 173 -18.99 -9.74 13.43
C GLY A 173 -20.44 -9.79 12.93
N THR A 174 -21.27 -8.86 13.44
CA THR A 174 -22.68 -8.79 13.09
C THR A 174 -23.00 -7.72 12.06
N SER A 175 -22.13 -6.72 11.93
CA SER A 175 -22.28 -5.69 10.91
C SER A 175 -21.60 -6.13 9.62
N PRO A 176 -22.26 -5.93 8.46
CA PRO A 176 -21.69 -6.30 7.17
C PRO A 176 -20.37 -5.61 6.89
N GLY A 177 -19.36 -6.40 6.54
CA GLY A 177 -18.14 -5.95 5.92
C GLY A 177 -18.20 -6.11 4.41
N MET A 178 -17.07 -6.31 3.79
CA MET A 178 -16.96 -6.54 2.34
C MET A 178 -17.06 -8.02 2.02
N THR A 179 -17.85 -8.34 1.00
CA THR A 179 -17.70 -9.61 0.29
C THR A 179 -16.40 -9.62 -0.52
N GLN A 180 -16.00 -10.78 -1.01
CA GLN A 180 -14.79 -10.90 -1.85
C GLN A 180 -14.85 -9.99 -3.08
N VAL A 181 -16.00 -9.91 -3.74
CA VAL A 181 -16.19 -9.08 -4.94
C VAL A 181 -16.05 -7.59 -4.60
N GLU A 182 -16.65 -7.15 -3.49
CA GLU A 182 -16.54 -5.76 -3.02
C GLU A 182 -15.10 -5.40 -2.64
N PHE A 183 -14.42 -6.29 -1.92
CA PHE A 183 -13.01 -6.11 -1.57
C PHE A 183 -12.13 -5.99 -2.81
N MET A 184 -12.28 -6.89 -3.80
CA MET A 184 -11.55 -6.84 -5.05
C MET A 184 -11.83 -5.54 -5.81
N ASN A 185 -13.10 -5.16 -5.93
CA ASN A 185 -13.48 -3.91 -6.58
C ASN A 185 -12.90 -2.67 -5.89
N ALA A 186 -12.93 -2.61 -4.55
CA ALA A 186 -12.35 -1.51 -3.79
C ALA A 186 -10.84 -1.41 -4.02
N THR A 187 -10.14 -2.55 -3.95
CA THR A 187 -8.69 -2.66 -4.15
C THR A 187 -8.27 -2.17 -5.53
N PHE A 188 -8.91 -2.66 -6.58
CA PHE A 188 -8.55 -2.30 -7.95
C PHE A 188 -8.93 -0.85 -8.30
N ARG A 189 -10.09 -0.37 -7.85
CA ARG A 189 -10.49 1.03 -8.04
C ARG A 189 -9.54 2.00 -7.35
N LEU A 190 -9.09 1.69 -6.13
CA LEU A 190 -8.11 2.51 -5.43
C LEU A 190 -6.77 2.54 -6.18
N ALA A 191 -6.25 1.39 -6.58
CA ALA A 191 -5.00 1.30 -7.32
C ALA A 191 -5.07 2.06 -8.65
N GLU A 192 -6.20 1.97 -9.36
CA GLU A 192 -6.42 2.69 -10.62
C GLU A 192 -6.54 4.20 -10.42
N ALA A 193 -7.31 4.64 -9.42
CA ALA A 193 -7.50 6.06 -9.13
C ALA A 193 -6.19 6.77 -8.73
N LEU A 194 -5.34 6.08 -7.98
CA LEU A 194 -4.04 6.64 -7.56
C LEU A 194 -3.01 6.62 -8.69
N GLY A 195 -3.04 5.61 -9.56
CA GLY A 195 -2.03 5.40 -10.57
C GLY A 195 -0.59 5.37 -10.01
N THR A 196 0.39 5.57 -10.87
CA THR A 196 1.78 5.79 -10.48
C THR A 196 2.06 7.30 -10.53
N PRO A 197 2.58 7.92 -9.46
CA PRO A 197 2.94 9.32 -9.48
C PRO A 197 3.91 9.63 -10.62
N ARG A 198 3.64 10.71 -11.37
CA ARG A 198 4.45 11.09 -12.53
C ARG A 198 5.92 11.33 -12.14
N ALA A 199 6.14 11.95 -10.98
CA ALA A 199 7.49 12.16 -10.46
C ALA A 199 8.30 10.86 -10.34
N LEU A 200 7.64 9.73 -10.06
CA LEU A 200 8.30 8.44 -9.96
C LEU A 200 8.57 7.82 -11.34
N THR A 201 7.63 7.94 -12.28
CA THR A 201 7.84 7.47 -13.67
C THR A 201 8.89 8.29 -14.39
N ASP A 202 8.92 9.60 -14.18
CA ASP A 202 9.93 10.50 -14.76
C ASP A 202 11.33 10.24 -14.16
N ALA A 203 11.39 9.74 -12.92
CA ALA A 203 12.64 9.35 -12.25
C ALA A 203 13.15 7.96 -12.63
N ALA A 204 12.41 7.19 -13.41
CA ALA A 204 12.81 5.84 -13.80
C ALA A 204 14.18 5.83 -14.52
N GLY A 205 15.08 4.99 -14.05
CA GLY A 205 16.46 4.93 -14.51
C GLY A 205 17.44 5.88 -13.78
N THR A 206 16.96 6.63 -12.79
CA THR A 206 17.77 7.59 -12.02
C THR A 206 17.75 7.33 -10.53
N ASP A 207 18.59 8.02 -9.78
CA ASP A 207 18.59 8.09 -8.34
C ASP A 207 17.94 9.43 -7.92
N VAL A 208 16.96 9.38 -6.99
CA VAL A 208 16.27 10.56 -6.45
C VAL A 208 16.51 10.69 -4.95
N ALA A 209 16.39 11.88 -4.39
CA ALA A 209 16.41 12.05 -2.94
C ALA A 209 15.20 11.33 -2.32
N VAL A 210 15.36 10.77 -1.12
CA VAL A 210 14.28 10.04 -0.44
C VAL A 210 13.08 10.94 -0.22
N GLU A 211 13.33 12.21 0.16
CA GLU A 211 12.31 13.22 0.41
C GLU A 211 11.50 13.53 -0.86
N ASP A 212 12.14 13.59 -2.02
CA ASP A 212 11.48 13.80 -3.31
C ASP A 212 10.59 12.60 -3.67
N ALA A 213 11.08 11.37 -3.42
CA ALA A 213 10.29 10.16 -3.61
C ALA A 213 9.07 10.12 -2.67
N GLN A 214 9.24 10.53 -1.41
CA GLN A 214 8.14 10.62 -0.44
C GLN A 214 7.16 11.74 -0.79
N ALA A 215 7.64 12.89 -1.28
CA ALA A 215 6.81 14.01 -1.70
C ALA A 215 5.82 13.62 -2.80
N ALA A 216 6.19 12.68 -3.69
CA ALA A 216 5.31 12.14 -4.72
C ALA A 216 4.04 11.48 -4.16
N PHE A 217 4.03 11.13 -2.87
CA PHE A 217 2.91 10.50 -2.16
C PHE A 217 2.29 11.39 -1.07
N GLY A 218 2.67 12.66 -1.02
CA GLY A 218 2.18 13.61 -0.01
C GLY A 218 3.07 13.77 1.22
N GLY A 219 4.30 13.24 1.19
CA GLY A 219 5.31 13.44 2.22
C GLY A 219 5.60 12.20 3.07
N ALA A 220 6.64 12.31 3.92
CA ALA A 220 7.19 11.21 4.70
C ALA A 220 6.20 10.53 5.66
N ALA A 221 5.21 11.28 6.16
CA ALA A 221 4.18 10.72 7.03
C ALA A 221 3.15 9.85 6.29
N ARG A 222 3.02 10.03 4.96
CA ARG A 222 1.98 9.41 4.12
C ARG A 222 2.39 8.12 3.45
N VAL A 223 3.67 7.78 3.50
CA VAL A 223 4.21 6.67 2.73
C VAL A 223 5.40 6.01 3.42
N ALA A 224 5.43 4.68 3.38
CA ALA A 224 6.62 3.90 3.63
C ALA A 224 7.21 3.42 2.30
N LEU A 225 8.52 3.58 2.14
CA LEU A 225 9.28 3.18 0.96
C LEU A 225 10.25 2.05 1.32
N GLY A 226 9.99 0.87 0.78
CA GLY A 226 10.85 -0.31 0.92
C GLY A 226 11.90 -0.37 -0.20
N CYS A 227 13.17 -0.46 0.18
CA CYS A 227 14.30 -0.57 -0.73
C CYS A 227 15.10 -1.84 -0.49
N THR A 228 15.81 -2.31 -1.54
CA THR A 228 16.88 -3.29 -1.40
C THR A 228 18.06 -2.69 -0.66
N ARG A 229 19.04 -3.54 -0.28
CA ARG A 229 20.33 -3.07 0.28
C ARG A 229 21.12 -2.17 -0.70
N ALA A 230 20.84 -2.26 -2.00
CA ALA A 230 21.40 -1.38 -3.03
C ALA A 230 20.60 -0.09 -3.23
N CYS A 231 19.69 0.21 -2.30
CA CYS A 231 18.80 1.38 -2.35
C CYS A 231 17.85 1.43 -3.57
N GLU A 232 17.50 0.29 -4.11
CA GLU A 232 16.56 0.18 -5.22
C GLU A 232 15.14 0.09 -4.68
N LEU A 233 14.23 0.94 -5.18
CA LEU A 233 12.82 0.95 -4.77
C LEU A 233 12.16 -0.38 -5.13
N VAL A 234 11.52 -1.01 -4.15
CA VAL A 234 10.81 -2.30 -4.31
C VAL A 234 9.33 -2.15 -4.00
N GLN A 235 9.00 -1.48 -2.89
CA GLN A 235 7.64 -1.42 -2.37
C GLN A 235 7.28 -0.01 -1.90
N VAL A 236 6.01 0.31 -2.04
CA VAL A 236 5.38 1.54 -1.53
C VAL A 236 4.15 1.14 -0.74
N VAL A 237 4.03 1.60 0.50
CA VAL A 237 2.84 1.42 1.34
C VAL A 237 2.26 2.78 1.68
N GLN A 238 0.97 2.97 1.39
CA GLN A 238 0.21 4.17 1.72
C GLN A 238 -0.97 3.82 2.61
N CYS A 239 -1.36 4.77 3.48
CA CYS A 239 -2.41 4.57 4.47
C CYS A 239 -3.66 5.38 4.15
N PHE A 240 -4.83 4.77 4.39
CA PHE A 240 -6.13 5.36 4.14
C PHE A 240 -7.05 5.14 5.34
N ALA A 241 -7.87 6.12 5.66
CA ALA A 241 -8.92 5.94 6.65
C ALA A 241 -9.89 4.85 6.18
N ARG A 242 -10.47 4.12 7.10
CA ARG A 242 -11.65 3.31 6.81
C ARG A 242 -12.87 4.23 6.73
N ALA A 243 -13.64 4.14 5.64
CA ALA A 243 -14.90 4.85 5.51
C ALA A 243 -16.01 4.19 6.35
N GLN A 244 -17.10 4.94 6.61
CA GLN A 244 -18.21 4.44 7.44
C GLN A 244 -18.93 3.22 6.82
N ASP A 245 -18.94 3.13 5.49
CA ASP A 245 -19.48 2.01 4.72
C ASP A 245 -18.49 0.83 4.56
N SER A 246 -17.47 0.78 5.39
CA SER A 246 -16.34 -0.17 5.30
C SER A 246 -15.44 0.02 4.10
N GLY A 247 -15.72 0.99 3.24
CA GLY A 247 -14.91 1.34 2.07
C GLY A 247 -13.57 1.97 2.44
N VAL A 248 -12.82 2.33 1.39
CA VAL A 248 -11.56 3.05 1.53
C VAL A 248 -11.84 4.55 1.53
N GLY A 249 -11.45 5.23 2.60
CA GLY A 249 -11.63 6.67 2.78
C GLY A 249 -10.45 7.49 2.28
N ALA A 250 -10.30 8.69 2.83
CA ALA A 250 -9.23 9.62 2.45
C ALA A 250 -7.84 9.09 2.86
N PRO A 251 -6.76 9.52 2.16
CA PRO A 251 -5.39 9.28 2.60
C PRO A 251 -5.14 9.85 4.01
N VAL A 252 -4.48 9.08 4.86
CA VAL A 252 -4.08 9.47 6.22
C VAL A 252 -2.59 9.25 6.43
N ASP A 253 -2.05 9.81 7.49
CA ASP A 253 -0.67 9.52 7.89
C ASP A 253 -0.54 8.04 8.29
N CYS A 254 0.56 7.41 7.85
CA CYS A 254 0.87 6.05 8.25
C CYS A 254 1.41 6.04 9.69
N PRO A 255 0.73 5.38 10.62
CA PRO A 255 1.17 5.41 12.02
C PRO A 255 2.58 4.84 12.17
N CYS A 256 3.45 5.55 12.88
CA CYS A 256 4.82 5.10 13.18
C CYS A 256 5.75 4.90 11.98
N VAL A 257 5.43 5.43 10.81
CA VAL A 257 6.22 5.21 9.59
C VAL A 257 7.67 5.72 9.70
N GLY A 258 7.90 6.77 10.49
CA GLY A 258 9.23 7.36 10.73
C GLY A 258 10.00 6.69 11.88
N VAL A 259 9.42 5.74 12.59
CA VAL A 259 10.05 5.09 13.74
C VAL A 259 10.86 3.88 13.25
N ARG A 260 12.09 3.76 13.77
CA ARG A 260 12.93 2.60 13.50
C ARG A 260 12.25 1.33 14.05
N ASP A 261 12.34 0.25 13.30
CA ASP A 261 11.69 -1.02 13.63
C ASP A 261 10.14 -0.94 13.72
N SER A 262 9.55 0.02 12.98
CA SER A 262 8.11 0.09 12.81
C SER A 262 7.58 -1.11 12.01
N ARG A 263 6.25 -1.25 11.99
CA ARG A 263 5.56 -2.27 11.21
C ARG A 263 5.76 -2.16 9.69
N TYR A 264 6.28 -1.04 9.21
CA TYR A 264 6.50 -0.79 7.79
C TYR A 264 7.95 -1.07 7.40
N ASP A 265 8.13 -1.66 6.21
CA ASP A 265 9.42 -1.58 5.54
C ASP A 265 9.60 -0.16 4.97
N ASN A 266 10.29 0.69 5.73
CA ASN A 266 10.68 2.04 5.34
C ASN A 266 12.21 2.13 5.19
N SER A 267 12.81 1.07 4.63
CA SER A 267 14.26 0.92 4.49
C SER A 267 14.88 2.01 3.61
N CYS A 268 14.14 2.54 2.62
CA CYS A 268 14.63 3.66 1.82
C CYS A 268 14.95 4.87 2.72
N ALA A 269 14.02 5.28 3.56
CA ALA A 269 14.22 6.44 4.44
C ALA A 269 15.23 6.19 5.56
N ARG A 270 15.35 4.95 6.02
CA ARG A 270 16.24 4.58 7.11
C ARG A 270 17.69 4.40 6.67
N ASP A 271 17.90 3.77 5.52
CA ASP A 271 19.19 3.18 5.15
C ASP A 271 19.80 3.82 3.90
N CYS A 272 19.04 4.62 3.13
CA CYS A 272 19.45 5.11 1.81
C CYS A 272 19.50 6.63 1.76
N PRO A 273 20.61 7.23 1.31
CA PRO A 273 20.68 8.67 1.06
C PRO A 273 19.90 9.06 -0.22
N ARG A 274 19.77 8.15 -1.15
CA ARG A 274 19.03 8.30 -2.41
C ARG A 274 18.35 6.99 -2.76
N VAL A 275 17.23 7.08 -3.44
CA VAL A 275 16.45 5.94 -3.92
C VAL A 275 16.70 5.76 -5.41
N ARG A 276 17.13 4.58 -5.80
CA ARG A 276 17.24 4.19 -7.21
C ARG A 276 15.92 3.66 -7.72
N VAL A 277 15.39 4.33 -8.74
CA VAL A 277 14.15 3.96 -9.41
C VAL A 277 14.50 3.17 -10.68
N LEU A 278 14.50 1.84 -10.60
CA LEU A 278 14.91 0.99 -11.72
C LEU A 278 13.93 1.09 -12.89
N VAL A 279 14.46 0.92 -14.11
CA VAL A 279 13.66 0.68 -15.32
C VAL A 279 13.55 -0.82 -15.60
N PRO A 280 12.57 -1.27 -16.41
CA PRO A 280 12.54 -2.64 -16.90
C PRO A 280 13.85 -2.98 -17.64
N ASP A 281 14.55 -4.00 -17.16
CA ASP A 281 15.74 -4.53 -17.83
C ASP A 281 15.33 -5.76 -18.63
N ARG A 282 15.81 -5.87 -19.86
CA ARG A 282 15.59 -7.04 -20.72
C ARG A 282 16.30 -8.30 -20.21
N THR A 283 17.23 -8.13 -19.22
CA THR A 283 17.94 -9.22 -18.54
C THR A 283 17.79 -9.11 -17.00
N PRO A 284 16.58 -9.06 -16.46
CA PRO A 284 16.37 -8.74 -15.03
C PRO A 284 17.03 -9.73 -14.08
N CYS A 285 17.31 -10.96 -14.53
CA CYS A 285 17.76 -12.05 -13.66
C CYS A 285 19.30 -12.15 -13.51
N HIS A 286 20.10 -11.40 -14.25
CA HIS A 286 21.56 -11.50 -14.15
C HIS A 286 22.16 -10.75 -12.94
N ARG A 287 21.52 -9.68 -12.46
CA ARG A 287 22.04 -8.90 -11.32
C ARG A 287 21.99 -9.61 -9.98
N ALA A 288 21.08 -10.56 -9.80
CA ALA A 288 20.94 -11.31 -8.54
C ALA A 288 22.10 -12.33 -8.32
N THR A 289 22.94 -12.58 -9.34
CA THR A 289 24.10 -13.49 -9.24
C THR A 289 25.38 -12.79 -8.76
N ASP A 290 25.50 -11.47 -8.97
CA ASP A 290 26.76 -10.75 -8.71
C ASP A 290 26.93 -10.31 -7.24
N VAL A 291 25.83 -10.22 -6.48
CA VAL A 291 25.88 -9.83 -5.05
C VAL A 291 26.34 -10.98 -4.14
N ALA A 292 26.29 -12.23 -4.62
CA ALA A 292 26.68 -13.40 -3.82
C ALA A 292 28.19 -13.74 -3.87
N THR A 293 28.97 -13.11 -4.78
CA THR A 293 30.40 -13.37 -4.96
C THR A 293 31.33 -12.30 -4.40
N ALA A 294 30.80 -11.21 -3.85
CA ALA A 294 31.58 -10.19 -3.15
C ALA A 294 31.51 -10.44 -1.64
N ARG A 295 32.18 -11.51 -1.16
CA ARG A 295 32.60 -11.73 0.22
C ARG A 295 34.10 -11.93 0.30
#